data_d86957e9bd6ac91966e0445b83add637
#
_entry.id   d86957e9bd6ac91966e0445b83add637
#
_cell.length_a   1.000
_cell.length_b   1.000
_cell.length_c   1.000
_cell.angle_alpha   90.00
_cell.angle_beta   90.00
_cell.angle_gamma   90.00
#
_symmetry.space_group_name_H-M   'P 1'
#
loop_
_entity.id
_entity.type
_entity.pdbx_description
1 polymer ?
#
loop_
_entity_poly.entity_id
_entity_poly.type
_entity_poly.pdbx_seq_one_letter_code
_entity_poly.pdbx_strand_id
1 'polypeptide(L)'
;MSKTLSTINYEIQGDKKEEYLKTIRELKNLIKAEGLESYSVYEVKGKPNRFQEQYIFSSEEAFENFEDDTDERINILVNKVSGMTVEHTTKYTTQAEIT
;
A
#
# COMPACT_ATOMS: atom_id res chain seq x y z
N MET A 1 -13.35 -14.06 -13.90
CA MET A 1 -11.99 -13.52 -13.91
C MET A 1 -11.51 -13.30 -12.49
N SER A 2 -10.24 -13.58 -12.25
CA SER A 2 -9.68 -13.50 -10.90
C SER A 2 -9.25 -12.09 -10.57
N LYS A 3 -9.55 -11.65 -9.36
CA LYS A 3 -9.00 -10.41 -8.84
C LYS A 3 -7.57 -10.65 -8.40
N THR A 4 -6.78 -9.60 -8.37
CA THR A 4 -5.41 -9.64 -7.88
C THR A 4 -5.31 -8.79 -6.62
N LEU A 5 -4.76 -9.37 -5.56
CA LEU A 5 -4.54 -8.70 -4.29
C LEU A 5 -3.05 -8.45 -4.12
N SER A 6 -2.69 -7.19 -3.93
CA SER A 6 -1.30 -6.82 -3.63
C SER A 6 -1.24 -6.23 -2.24
N THR A 7 -0.35 -6.73 -1.41
CA THR A 7 -0.18 -6.24 -0.04
C THR A 7 1.25 -5.83 0.23
N ILE A 8 1.41 -4.82 1.07
CA ILE A 8 2.72 -4.36 1.54
C ILE A 8 2.62 -4.28 3.06
N ASN A 9 3.42 -5.09 3.74
CA ASN A 9 3.44 -5.13 5.21
C ASN A 9 4.77 -4.56 5.69
N TYR A 10 4.73 -3.71 6.72
CA TYR A 10 5.93 -3.07 7.26
C TYR A 10 5.70 -2.55 8.68
N GLU A 11 6.80 -2.21 9.33
CA GLU A 11 6.76 -1.57 10.64
C GLU A 11 7.18 -0.11 10.47
N ILE A 12 6.45 0.80 11.12
CA ILE A 12 6.74 2.24 11.09
C ILE A 12 7.47 2.60 12.38
N GLN A 13 8.45 3.50 12.27
CA GLN A 13 9.15 4.04 13.43
C GLN A 13 8.13 4.65 14.40
N GLY A 14 8.21 4.30 15.68
CA GLY A 14 7.20 4.66 16.66
C GLY A 14 6.96 6.16 16.81
N ASP A 15 8.01 6.97 16.66
CA ASP A 15 7.92 8.44 16.72
C ASP A 15 7.36 9.05 15.44
N LYS A 16 7.13 8.25 14.40
CA LYS A 16 6.62 8.71 13.10
C LYS A 16 5.17 8.31 12.85
N LYS A 17 4.51 7.66 13.80
CA LYS A 17 3.16 7.13 13.59
C LYS A 17 2.15 8.19 13.16
N GLU A 18 2.13 9.34 13.80
CA GLU A 18 1.18 10.40 13.44
C GLU A 18 1.41 10.93 12.04
N GLU A 19 2.68 11.16 11.68
CA GLU A 19 3.04 11.61 10.34
C GLU A 19 2.69 10.56 9.30
N TYR A 20 2.92 9.29 9.62
CA TYR A 20 2.55 8.18 8.77
C TYR A 20 1.04 8.15 8.49
N LEU A 21 0.22 8.25 9.53
CA LEU A 21 -1.23 8.22 9.37
C LEU A 21 -1.73 9.37 8.50
N LYS A 22 -1.13 10.54 8.65
CA LYS A 22 -1.45 11.70 7.82
C LYS A 22 -1.10 11.44 6.35
N THR A 23 0.08 10.89 6.11
CA THR A 23 0.58 10.58 4.77
C THR A 23 -0.30 9.52 4.09
N ILE A 24 -0.69 8.49 4.82
CA ILE A 24 -1.56 7.42 4.29
C ILE A 24 -2.95 7.96 3.92
N ARG A 25 -3.49 8.90 4.70
CA ARG A 25 -4.77 9.51 4.36
C ARG A 25 -4.70 10.30 3.05
N GLU A 26 -3.59 10.99 2.82
CA GLU A 26 -3.36 11.69 1.55
C GLU A 26 -3.25 10.69 0.39
N LEU A 27 -2.50 9.60 0.60
CA LEU A 27 -2.37 8.53 -0.40
C LEU A 27 -3.74 7.95 -0.76
N LYS A 28 -4.57 7.67 0.24
CA LYS A 28 -5.90 7.11 0.00
C LYS A 28 -6.76 8.01 -0.89
N ASN A 29 -6.60 9.32 -0.78
CA ASN A 29 -7.34 10.27 -1.59
C ASN A 29 -6.78 10.39 -3.02
N LEU A 30 -5.49 10.11 -3.20
CA LEU A 30 -4.81 10.27 -4.49
C LEU A 30 -4.73 8.99 -5.30
N ILE A 31 -4.63 7.84 -4.64
CA ILE A 31 -4.47 6.56 -5.34
C ILE A 31 -5.78 6.19 -6.05
N LYS A 32 -5.76 6.33 -7.37
CA LYS A 32 -6.86 5.95 -8.25
C LYS A 32 -6.27 5.48 -9.56
N ALA A 33 -6.75 4.36 -10.05
CA ALA A 33 -6.29 3.81 -11.32
C ALA A 33 -7.38 2.94 -11.91
N GLU A 34 -7.35 2.79 -13.23
CA GLU A 34 -8.26 1.91 -13.92
C GLU A 34 -8.01 0.48 -13.46
N GLY A 35 -9.06 -0.22 -13.05
CA GLY A 35 -8.96 -1.58 -12.56
C GLY A 35 -8.59 -1.71 -11.09
N LEU A 36 -8.24 -0.62 -10.43
CA LEU A 36 -8.03 -0.64 -8.99
C LEU A 36 -9.38 -0.47 -8.29
N GLU A 37 -9.84 -1.53 -7.62
CA GLU A 37 -11.14 -1.53 -6.95
C GLU A 37 -11.09 -0.90 -5.57
N SER A 38 -10.00 -1.12 -4.84
CA SER A 38 -9.85 -0.51 -3.52
C SER A 38 -8.40 -0.43 -3.09
N TYR A 39 -8.12 0.53 -2.23
CA TYR A 39 -6.86 0.68 -1.52
C TYR A 39 -7.21 0.94 -0.06
N SER A 40 -6.69 0.14 0.84
CA SER A 40 -6.95 0.26 2.27
C SER A 40 -5.67 0.00 3.06
N VAL A 41 -5.60 0.59 4.24
CA VAL A 41 -4.46 0.39 5.13
C VAL A 41 -5.00 -0.07 6.49
N TYR A 42 -4.40 -1.12 7.01
CA TYR A 42 -4.80 -1.74 8.28
C TYR A 42 -3.65 -1.72 9.26
N GLU A 43 -3.95 -1.54 10.53
CA GLU A 43 -2.97 -1.75 11.59
C GLU A 43 -3.10 -3.20 12.07
N VAL A 44 -1.98 -3.89 12.23
CA VAL A 44 -1.97 -5.28 12.66
C VAL A 44 -2.26 -5.32 14.17
N LYS A 45 -3.31 -6.05 14.55
CA LYS A 45 -3.69 -6.17 15.96
C LYS A 45 -2.61 -6.88 16.78
N GLY A 46 -2.31 -6.32 17.94
CA GLY A 46 -1.33 -6.89 18.84
C GLY A 46 0.12 -6.57 18.49
N LYS A 47 0.34 -5.81 17.43
CA LYS A 47 1.67 -5.40 17.00
C LYS A 47 1.70 -3.89 16.76
N PRO A 48 2.08 -3.10 17.76
CA PRO A 48 2.10 -1.65 17.60
C PRO A 48 3.03 -1.24 16.45
N ASN A 49 2.62 -0.24 15.71
CA ASN A 49 3.36 0.35 14.59
C ASN A 49 3.53 -0.56 13.37
N ARG A 50 2.84 -1.69 13.32
CA ARG A 50 2.87 -2.56 12.15
C ARG A 50 1.59 -2.36 11.35
N PHE A 51 1.78 -2.10 10.04
CA PHE A 51 0.68 -1.77 9.14
C PHE A 51 0.74 -2.59 7.87
N GLN A 52 -0.41 -2.74 7.21
CA GLN A 52 -0.49 -3.40 5.92
C GLN A 52 -1.31 -2.56 4.96
N GLU A 53 -0.71 -2.22 3.81
CA GLU A 53 -1.43 -1.63 2.69
C GLU A 53 -2.00 -2.75 1.85
N GLN A 54 -3.23 -2.59 1.37
CA GLN A 54 -3.90 -3.61 0.59
C GLN A 54 -4.52 -2.99 -0.66
N TYR A 55 -4.12 -3.48 -1.82
CA TYR A 55 -4.64 -3.07 -3.11
C TYR A 55 -5.43 -4.22 -3.71
N ILE A 56 -6.66 -3.96 -4.16
CA ILE A 56 -7.45 -4.97 -4.86
C ILE A 56 -7.65 -4.49 -6.30
N PHE A 57 -7.18 -5.29 -7.25
CA PHE A 57 -7.29 -5.02 -8.68
C PHE A 57 -8.28 -5.99 -9.32
N SER A 58 -8.98 -5.52 -10.35
CA SER A 58 -9.95 -6.33 -11.08
C SER A 58 -9.29 -7.47 -11.86
N SER A 59 -8.00 -7.35 -12.17
CA SER A 59 -7.25 -8.34 -12.94
C SER A 59 -5.76 -8.20 -12.69
N GLU A 60 -4.98 -9.21 -13.09
CA GLU A 60 -3.52 -9.16 -13.05
C GLU A 60 -2.99 -8.07 -13.99
N GLU A 61 -3.62 -7.90 -15.14
CA GLU A 61 -3.25 -6.85 -16.09
C GLU A 61 -3.38 -5.45 -15.48
N ALA A 62 -4.46 -5.21 -14.73
CA ALA A 62 -4.65 -3.93 -14.04
C ALA A 62 -3.55 -3.69 -13.01
N PHE A 63 -3.13 -4.74 -12.29
CA PHE A 63 -2.03 -4.65 -11.34
C PHE A 63 -0.71 -4.30 -12.04
N GLU A 64 -0.40 -4.97 -13.15
CA GLU A 64 0.82 -4.70 -13.92
C GLU A 64 0.84 -3.27 -14.45
N ASN A 65 -0.29 -2.81 -14.99
CA ASN A 65 -0.40 -1.44 -15.50
C ASN A 65 -0.23 -0.41 -14.39
N PHE A 66 -0.71 -0.69 -13.20
CA PHE A 66 -0.56 0.21 -12.06
C PHE A 66 0.91 0.35 -11.64
N GLU A 67 1.66 -0.74 -11.65
CA GLU A 67 3.08 -0.71 -11.32
C GLU A 67 3.89 0.13 -12.31
N ASP A 68 3.46 0.14 -13.57
CA ASP A 68 4.13 0.90 -14.62
C ASP A 68 3.71 2.37 -14.66
N ASP A 69 2.60 2.71 -14.00
CA ASP A 69 2.10 4.07 -13.95
C ASP A 69 2.89 4.89 -12.94
N THR A 70 3.25 6.11 -13.34
CA THR A 70 4.02 7.00 -12.46
C THR A 70 3.28 8.32 -12.26
N ASP A 71 2.69 8.49 -11.07
CA ASP A 71 2.15 9.77 -10.64
C ASP A 71 3.16 10.35 -9.64
N GLU A 72 3.70 11.53 -9.96
CA GLU A 72 4.73 12.17 -9.15
C GLU A 72 4.27 12.43 -7.72
N ARG A 73 3.02 12.85 -7.54
CA ARG A 73 2.50 13.12 -6.19
C ARG A 73 2.41 11.86 -5.35
N ILE A 74 1.99 10.76 -5.96
CA ILE A 74 1.93 9.46 -5.31
C ILE A 74 3.35 9.00 -4.96
N ASN A 75 4.29 9.15 -5.88
CA ASN A 75 5.68 8.76 -5.65
C ASN A 75 6.32 9.53 -4.49
N ILE A 76 6.03 10.81 -4.36
CA ILE A 76 6.53 11.63 -3.25
C ILE A 76 6.02 11.07 -1.92
N LEU A 77 4.73 10.73 -1.84
CA LEU A 77 4.14 10.18 -0.62
C LEU A 77 4.64 8.78 -0.31
N VAL A 78 4.80 7.94 -1.34
CA VAL A 78 5.35 6.58 -1.19
C VAL A 78 6.79 6.66 -0.65
N ASN A 79 7.60 7.56 -1.18
CA ASN A 79 8.97 7.75 -0.69
C ASN A 79 8.99 8.27 0.74
N LYS A 80 8.03 9.09 1.11
CA LYS A 80 7.89 9.60 2.48
C LYS A 80 7.57 8.46 3.45
N VAL A 81 6.65 7.56 3.07
CA VAL A 81 6.34 6.36 3.85
C VAL A 81 7.59 5.50 4.01
N SER A 82 8.32 5.29 2.92
CA SER A 82 9.55 4.50 2.94
C SER A 82 10.57 5.06 3.94
N GLY A 83 10.67 6.38 4.03
CA GLY A 83 11.57 7.04 4.99
C GLY A 83 11.15 6.89 6.45
N MET A 84 9.90 6.52 6.70
CA MET A 84 9.37 6.29 8.06
C MET A 84 9.36 4.83 8.47
N THR A 85 9.72 3.92 7.56
CA THR A 85 9.70 2.47 7.79
C THR A 85 10.97 2.02 8.51
N VAL A 86 10.81 1.06 9.41
CA VAL A 86 11.96 0.38 10.03
C VAL A 86 12.61 -0.50 8.97
N GLU A 87 13.93 -0.44 8.85
CA GLU A 87 14.68 -1.21 7.85
C GLU A 87 14.41 -2.71 7.95
N HIS A 88 14.36 -3.37 6.80
CA HIS A 88 14.21 -4.82 6.66
C HIS A 88 12.88 -5.38 7.14
N THR A 89 11.86 -4.53 7.35
CA THR A 89 10.53 -5.00 7.77
C THR A 89 9.52 -5.10 6.63
N THR A 90 9.81 -4.50 5.48
CA THR A 90 8.86 -4.44 4.36
C THR A 90 8.76 -5.77 3.63
N LYS A 91 7.53 -6.24 3.47
CA LYS A 91 7.21 -7.45 2.71
C LYS A 91 6.14 -7.17 1.67
N TYR A 92 6.40 -7.58 0.43
CA TYR A 92 5.45 -7.48 -0.67
C TYR A 92 4.88 -8.85 -0.96
N THR A 93 3.57 -8.92 -1.16
CA THR A 93 2.91 -10.17 -1.54
C THR A 93 1.87 -9.87 -2.61
N THR A 94 1.87 -10.66 -3.67
CA THR A 94 0.85 -10.57 -4.72
C THR A 94 0.12 -11.91 -4.78
N GLN A 95 -1.21 -11.87 -4.75
CA GLN A 95 -2.04 -13.06 -4.68
C GLN A 95 -3.14 -12.98 -5.73
N ALA A 96 -3.43 -14.10 -6.36
CA ALA A 96 -4.52 -14.22 -7.31
C ALA A 96 -5.71 -14.89 -6.63
N GLU A 97 -6.89 -14.34 -6.86
CA GLU A 97 -8.12 -14.93 -6.34
C GLU A 97 -8.42 -16.24 -7.08
N ILE A 98 -8.69 -17.29 -6.34
CA ILE A 98 -9.00 -18.60 -6.93
C ILE A 98 -10.45 -19.05 -6.71
N THR A 99 -11.19 -18.36 -5.85
CA THR A 99 -12.61 -18.67 -5.60
C THR A 99 -13.43 -17.41 -5.44
#